data_916b058f117c20f51a3285b6c14901d7
#
_entry.id   916b058f117c20f51a3285b6c14901d7
#
_cell.length_a   1.000
_cell.length_b   1.000
_cell.length_c   1.000
_cell.angle_alpha   90.00
_cell.angle_beta   90.00
_cell.angle_gamma   90.00
#
_symmetry.space_group_name_H-M   'P 1'
#
loop_
_entity.id
_entity.type
_entity.pdbx_description
1 polymer ?
#
loop_
_entity_poly.entity_id
_entity_poly.type
_entity_poly.pdbx_seq_one_letter_code
_entity_poly.pdbx_strand_id
1 'polypeptide(L)'
;MSMDNSQQSVIADNISFGNVYIMTHSIFSNVIKIGCTPDDTEAYAKSLSAKGPGDYKLYFSLSCNNPCQIKKQLRKHFSAEQYVNEFYQVSPEVAKSALKRELLKIPVLSIN
;
A
#
# COMPACT_ATOMS: atom_id res chain seq x y z
N MET A 1 -1.79 -21.83 -14.18
CA MET A 1 -2.67 -22.48 -13.20
C MET A 1 -3.35 -21.45 -12.37
N SER A 2 -4.64 -21.40 -12.50
CA SER A 2 -5.42 -20.40 -11.77
C SER A 2 -5.34 -20.59 -10.25
N MET A 3 -5.19 -21.83 -9.83
CA MET A 3 -5.12 -22.16 -8.42
C MET A 3 -3.87 -21.56 -7.76
N ASP A 4 -2.75 -21.59 -8.47
CA ASP A 4 -1.51 -21.03 -7.95
C ASP A 4 -1.61 -19.53 -7.79
N ASN A 5 -2.24 -18.84 -8.76
CA ASN A 5 -2.43 -17.40 -8.67
C ASN A 5 -3.33 -17.03 -7.49
N SER A 6 -4.36 -17.83 -7.24
CA SER A 6 -5.24 -17.59 -6.11
C SER A 6 -4.50 -17.73 -4.79
N GLN A 7 -3.65 -18.75 -4.68
CA GLN A 7 -2.87 -18.94 -3.48
C GLN A 7 -1.89 -17.82 -3.24
N GLN A 8 -1.25 -17.33 -4.30
CA GLN A 8 -0.34 -16.21 -4.17
C GLN A 8 -1.05 -14.94 -3.70
N SER A 9 -2.25 -14.68 -4.21
CA SER A 9 -3.03 -13.55 -3.75
C SER A 9 -3.39 -13.66 -2.28
N VAL A 10 -3.82 -14.84 -1.84
CA VAL A 10 -4.18 -15.07 -0.45
C VAL A 10 -2.96 -14.90 0.45
N ILE A 11 -1.81 -15.44 0.03
CA ILE A 11 -0.57 -15.30 0.81
C ILE A 11 -0.18 -13.84 0.91
N ALA A 12 -0.26 -13.11 -0.20
CA ALA A 12 0.09 -11.68 -0.21
C ALA A 12 -0.80 -10.88 0.73
N ASP A 13 -2.09 -11.26 0.84
CA ASP A 13 -3.05 -10.55 1.69
C ASP A 13 -2.93 -10.93 3.16
N ASN A 14 -2.11 -11.93 3.48
CA ASN A 14 -1.96 -12.45 4.84
C ASN A 14 -0.56 -12.25 5.39
N ILE A 15 0.09 -11.17 4.97
CA ILE A 15 1.42 -10.82 5.48
C ILE A 15 1.29 -10.44 6.95
N SER A 16 1.99 -11.17 7.84
CA SER A 16 1.89 -10.91 9.27
C SER A 16 2.71 -9.70 9.71
N PHE A 17 3.83 -9.44 9.04
CA PHE A 17 4.64 -8.25 9.30
C PHE A 17 5.24 -7.78 7.98
N GLY A 18 5.24 -6.49 7.76
CA GLY A 18 5.79 -5.93 6.55
C GLY A 18 5.50 -4.45 6.48
N ASN A 19 5.35 -3.94 5.26
CA ASN A 19 5.25 -2.52 5.02
C ASN A 19 3.95 -2.16 4.32
N VAL A 20 3.33 -1.06 4.76
CA VAL A 20 2.32 -0.36 3.98
C VAL A 20 3.04 0.80 3.30
N TYR A 21 2.80 1.00 2.02
CA TYR A 21 3.52 2.03 1.27
C TYR A 21 2.58 2.91 0.47
N ILE A 22 3.09 4.11 0.20
CA ILE A 22 2.47 5.05 -0.72
C ILE A 22 3.51 5.35 -1.78
N MET A 23 3.16 5.13 -3.04
CA MET A 23 4.06 5.38 -4.16
C MET A 23 3.42 6.36 -5.12
N THR A 24 4.26 7.20 -5.73
CA THR A 24 3.86 8.04 -6.85
C THR A 24 4.33 7.38 -8.15
N HIS A 25 3.79 7.86 -9.27
CA HIS A 25 4.12 7.31 -10.58
C HIS A 25 4.47 8.43 -11.54
N SER A 26 5.51 8.22 -12.35
CA SER A 26 6.02 9.27 -13.22
C SER A 26 5.06 9.67 -14.32
N ILE A 27 4.19 8.76 -14.75
CA ILE A 27 3.23 9.05 -15.82
C ILE A 27 1.91 9.57 -15.26
N PHE A 28 1.46 9.02 -14.13
CA PHE A 28 0.16 9.36 -13.55
C PHE A 28 0.34 10.30 -12.37
N SER A 29 0.52 11.59 -12.65
CA SER A 29 0.87 12.57 -11.64
C SER A 29 -0.23 12.83 -10.61
N ASN A 30 -1.49 12.56 -10.96
CA ASN A 30 -2.63 12.81 -10.07
C ASN A 30 -3.08 11.58 -9.30
N VAL A 31 -2.31 10.51 -9.38
CA VAL A 31 -2.71 9.23 -8.82
C VAL A 31 -1.58 8.69 -7.97
N ILE A 32 -1.91 8.11 -6.82
CA ILE A 32 -0.95 7.43 -5.98
C ILE A 32 -1.33 5.96 -5.88
N LYS A 33 -0.35 5.14 -5.51
CA LYS A 33 -0.57 3.72 -5.26
C LYS A 33 -0.41 3.46 -3.76
N ILE A 34 -1.37 2.75 -3.18
CA ILE A 34 -1.29 2.30 -1.79
C ILE A 34 -1.30 0.79 -1.79
N GLY A 35 -0.30 0.20 -1.16
CA GLY A 35 -0.21 -1.26 -1.13
C GLY A 35 0.52 -1.75 0.10
N CYS A 36 0.72 -3.06 0.16
CA CYS A 36 1.48 -3.71 1.23
C CYS A 36 2.46 -4.70 0.63
N THR A 37 3.58 -4.90 1.31
CA THR A 37 4.60 -5.84 0.87
C THR A 37 5.44 -6.29 2.06
N PRO A 38 5.89 -7.56 2.08
CA PRO A 38 6.86 -7.98 3.09
C PRO A 38 8.27 -7.50 2.78
N ASP A 39 8.51 -7.04 1.56
CA ASP A 39 9.83 -6.68 1.08
C ASP A 39 10.20 -5.25 1.42
N ASP A 40 11.50 -4.94 1.28
CA ASP A 40 11.97 -3.56 1.33
C ASP A 40 11.22 -2.74 0.29
N THR A 41 10.67 -1.60 0.71
CA THR A 41 9.79 -0.83 -0.15
C THR A 41 10.51 -0.13 -1.30
N GLU A 42 11.78 0.27 -1.10
CA GLU A 42 12.56 0.84 -2.20
C GLU A 42 12.87 -0.20 -3.26
N ALA A 43 13.26 -1.40 -2.83
CA ALA A 43 13.51 -2.50 -3.76
C ALA A 43 12.22 -2.89 -4.48
N TYR A 44 11.10 -2.87 -3.78
CA TYR A 44 9.82 -3.20 -4.38
C TYR A 44 9.42 -2.17 -5.44
N ALA A 45 9.66 -0.88 -5.17
CA ALA A 45 9.37 0.17 -6.15
C ALA A 45 10.18 -0.04 -7.43
N LYS A 46 11.46 -0.41 -7.29
CA LYS A 46 12.30 -0.72 -8.45
C LYS A 46 11.79 -1.92 -9.23
N SER A 47 11.36 -2.93 -8.52
CA SER A 47 10.80 -4.14 -9.12
C SER A 47 9.53 -3.81 -9.92
N LEU A 48 8.65 -3.00 -9.36
CA LEU A 48 7.44 -2.58 -10.07
C LEU A 48 7.77 -1.74 -11.30
N SER A 49 8.75 -0.84 -11.17
CA SER A 49 9.15 0.04 -12.27
C SER A 49 9.69 -0.75 -13.46
N ALA A 50 10.33 -1.88 -13.20
CA ALA A 50 10.91 -2.71 -14.26
C ALA A 50 9.86 -3.42 -15.11
N LYS A 51 8.60 -3.49 -14.64
CA LYS A 51 7.57 -4.30 -15.30
C LYS A 51 6.73 -3.55 -16.31
N GLY A 52 6.80 -2.23 -16.33
CA GLY A 52 5.93 -1.48 -17.22
C GLY A 52 6.46 -0.10 -17.52
N PRO A 53 5.69 0.70 -18.25
CA PRO A 53 6.10 2.06 -18.57
C PRO A 53 6.04 2.95 -17.33
N GLY A 54 6.99 3.90 -17.25
CA GLY A 54 7.06 4.84 -16.14
C GLY A 54 7.69 4.22 -14.91
N ASP A 55 7.96 5.04 -13.93
CA ASP A 55 8.64 4.65 -12.72
C ASP A 55 7.78 4.89 -11.49
N TYR A 56 7.81 3.92 -10.59
CA TYR A 56 7.23 4.06 -9.26
C TYR A 56 8.29 4.66 -8.34
N LYS A 57 7.87 5.61 -7.54
CA LYS A 57 8.75 6.26 -6.58
C LYS A 57 8.11 6.16 -5.20
N LEU A 58 8.88 5.66 -4.24
CA LEU A 58 8.38 5.58 -2.87
C LEU A 58 8.20 6.98 -2.30
N TYR A 59 7.01 7.28 -1.84
CA TYR A 59 6.73 8.53 -1.16
C TYR A 59 6.84 8.35 0.36
N PHE A 60 6.26 7.27 0.88
CA PHE A 60 6.22 7.03 2.32
C PHE A 60 5.91 5.56 2.58
N SER A 61 6.48 5.00 3.63
CA SER A 61 6.13 3.65 4.06
C SER A 61 6.30 3.52 5.56
N LEU A 62 5.56 2.58 6.13
CA LEU A 62 5.67 2.25 7.55
C LEU A 62 5.63 0.74 7.71
N SER A 63 6.49 0.23 8.59
CA SER A 63 6.50 -1.18 8.95
C SER A 63 5.51 -1.43 10.07
N CYS A 64 4.78 -2.51 9.98
CA CYS A 64 3.79 -2.83 11.00
C CYS A 64 3.34 -4.28 10.90
N ASN A 65 2.64 -4.71 11.92
CA ASN A 65 1.96 -6.00 11.88
C ASN A 65 0.73 -5.89 10.97
N ASN A 66 0.47 -6.95 10.22
CA ASN A 66 -0.70 -7.05 9.35
C ASN A 66 -0.86 -5.84 8.42
N PRO A 67 0.17 -5.53 7.62
CA PRO A 67 0.13 -4.33 6.78
C PRO A 67 -1.02 -4.34 5.77
N CYS A 68 -1.44 -5.51 5.31
CA CYS A 68 -2.54 -5.58 4.35
C CYS A 68 -3.89 -5.24 4.97
N GLN A 69 -4.03 -5.38 6.28
CA GLN A 69 -5.22 -4.89 6.97
C GLN A 69 -5.29 -3.36 6.92
N ILE A 70 -4.14 -2.72 7.14
CA ILE A 70 -4.07 -1.25 7.05
C ILE A 70 -4.37 -0.82 5.62
N LYS A 71 -3.83 -1.52 4.62
CA LYS A 71 -4.13 -1.24 3.22
C LYS A 71 -5.64 -1.31 2.96
N LYS A 72 -6.31 -2.32 3.50
CA LYS A 72 -7.75 -2.48 3.32
C LYS A 72 -8.54 -1.35 3.98
N GLN A 73 -8.11 -0.89 5.15
CA GLN A 73 -8.76 0.24 5.81
C GLN A 73 -8.62 1.52 4.99
N LEU A 74 -7.44 1.75 4.43
CA LEU A 74 -7.23 2.90 3.57
C LEU A 74 -8.06 2.82 2.31
N ARG A 75 -8.22 1.62 1.74
CA ARG A 75 -9.06 1.44 0.57
C ARG A 75 -10.52 1.80 0.87
N LYS A 76 -11.00 1.43 2.04
CA LYS A 76 -12.35 1.84 2.47
C LYS A 76 -12.44 3.35 2.63
N HIS A 77 -11.43 3.94 3.26
CA HIS A 77 -11.41 5.37 3.53
C HIS A 77 -11.44 6.18 2.24
N PHE A 78 -10.68 5.73 1.22
CA PHE A 78 -10.57 6.43 -0.05
C PHE A 78 -11.38 5.78 -1.17
N SER A 79 -12.46 5.10 -0.83
CA SER A 79 -13.21 4.35 -1.85
C SER A 79 -13.77 5.25 -2.94
N ALA A 80 -14.17 6.48 -2.60
CA ALA A 80 -14.71 7.42 -3.57
C ALA A 80 -13.64 7.93 -4.54
N GLU A 81 -12.37 7.93 -4.12
CA GLU A 81 -11.24 8.39 -4.91
C GLU A 81 -10.52 7.28 -5.66
N GLN A 82 -10.97 6.05 -5.50
CA GLN A 82 -10.31 4.92 -6.15
C GLN A 82 -10.45 5.00 -7.66
N TYR A 83 -9.31 4.97 -8.35
CA TYR A 83 -9.29 5.01 -9.81
C TYR A 83 -9.34 3.59 -10.38
N VAL A 84 -8.34 2.78 -10.05
CA VAL A 84 -8.32 1.34 -10.32
C VAL A 84 -7.67 0.69 -9.12
N ASN A 85 -7.59 -0.64 -9.12
CA ASN A 85 -7.07 -1.41 -8.00
C ASN A 85 -5.77 -0.81 -7.46
N GLU A 86 -5.76 -0.45 -6.18
CA GLU A 86 -4.64 0.14 -5.44
C GLU A 86 -4.23 1.55 -5.88
N PHE A 87 -4.92 2.15 -6.86
CA PHE A 87 -4.62 3.49 -7.33
C PHE A 87 -5.74 4.45 -6.92
N TYR A 88 -5.37 5.61 -6.38
CA TYR A 88 -6.31 6.56 -5.81
C TYR A 88 -5.97 7.99 -6.25
N GLN A 89 -7.01 8.75 -6.56
CA GLN A 89 -6.85 10.16 -6.94
C GLN A 89 -6.90 11.03 -5.68
N VAL A 90 -5.87 10.92 -4.86
CA VAL A 90 -5.70 11.75 -3.67
C VAL A 90 -4.25 12.22 -3.62
N SER A 91 -3.99 13.28 -2.88
CA SER A 91 -2.61 13.75 -2.73
C SER A 91 -1.82 12.79 -1.83
N PRO A 92 -0.52 12.65 -2.08
CA PRO A 92 0.33 11.80 -1.23
C PRO A 92 0.31 12.24 0.24
N GLU A 93 0.23 13.55 0.51
CA GLU A 93 0.20 14.06 1.88
C GLU A 93 -1.06 13.63 2.62
N VAL A 94 -2.20 13.67 1.94
CA VAL A 94 -3.46 13.22 2.53
C VAL A 94 -3.41 11.74 2.83
N ALA A 95 -2.88 10.95 1.89
CA ALA A 95 -2.73 9.52 2.09
C ALA A 95 -1.78 9.19 3.24
N LYS A 96 -0.68 9.92 3.34
CA LYS A 96 0.28 9.74 4.43
C LYS A 96 -0.35 10.02 5.78
N SER A 97 -1.13 11.09 5.89
CA SER A 97 -1.82 11.42 7.13
C SER A 97 -2.82 10.34 7.52
N ALA A 98 -3.56 9.83 6.54
CA ALA A 98 -4.52 8.77 6.81
C ALA A 98 -3.82 7.48 7.24
N LEU A 99 -2.69 7.14 6.62
CA LEU A 99 -1.91 5.97 7.00
C LEU A 99 -1.41 6.07 8.43
N LYS A 100 -0.86 7.20 8.81
CA LYS A 100 -0.39 7.42 10.17
C LYS A 100 -1.53 7.29 11.19
N ARG A 101 -2.70 7.81 10.84
CA ARG A 101 -3.86 7.76 11.72
C ARG A 101 -4.31 6.31 11.95
N GLU A 102 -4.33 5.51 10.87
CA GLU A 102 -4.71 4.11 11.02
C GLU A 102 -3.74 3.35 11.91
N LEU A 103 -2.45 3.62 11.78
CA LEU A 103 -1.45 2.94 12.61
C LEU A 103 -1.52 3.35 14.06
N LEU A 104 -1.89 4.58 14.35
CA LEU A 104 -2.00 5.05 15.72
C LEU A 104 -3.14 4.39 16.49
N LYS A 105 -4.09 3.82 15.81
CA LYS A 105 -5.19 3.10 16.48
C LYS A 105 -4.72 1.82 17.17
N ILE A 106 -3.66 1.20 16.65
CA ILE A 106 -3.18 -0.08 17.18
C ILE A 106 -2.45 0.07 18.50
N PRO A 107 -1.47 1.00 18.64
CA PRO A 107 -0.77 1.16 19.90
C PRO A 107 -1.68 1.52 21.07
N VAL A 108 -2.72 2.26 20.84
CA VAL A 108 -3.66 2.62 21.89
C VAL A 108 -4.27 1.37 22.52
N LEU A 109 -4.60 0.40 21.68
CA LEU A 109 -5.19 -0.85 22.17
C LEU A 109 -4.17 -1.68 22.95
N SER A 110 -2.92 -1.68 22.52
CA SER A 110 -1.90 -2.50 23.16
C SER A 110 -1.43 -1.94 24.49
N ILE A 111 -1.58 -0.65 24.73
CA ILE A 111 -1.17 -0.03 25.98
C ILE A 111 -2.13 -0.38 27.11
N ASN A 112 -3.35 -0.56 26.79
CA ASN A 112 -4.38 -0.86 27.78
C ASN A 112 -4.58 -2.34 27.99
#